data_b0031c99ef4b8929e3909fa6af630621
#
_entry.id   b0031c99ef4b8929e3909fa6af630621
#
_cell.length_a   1.000
_cell.length_b   1.000
_cell.length_c   1.000
_cell.angle_alpha   90.00
_cell.angle_beta   90.00
_cell.angle_gamma   90.00
#
_symmetry.space_group_name_H-M   'P 1'
#
loop_
_entity.id
_entity.type
_entity.pdbx_description
1 polymer ?
#
loop_
_entity_poly.entity_id
_entity_poly.type
_entity_poly.pdbx_seq_one_letter_code
_entity_poly.pdbx_strand_id
1 'polypeptide(L)'
;KAATISPEINLIGKTTDEAIALLDKYLDDDYLSHLGSVRIVHGKGTGALRNAVHTYLKRQKHVKSYHLGEYGEGDAGVTIAEFK
;
A
#
# COMPACT_ATOMS: atom_id res chain seq x y z
N LYS A 1 -16.25 -14.78 -14.32
CA LYS A 1 -15.94 -13.71 -14.08
C LYS A 1 -14.75 -13.56 -13.39
N ALA A 2 -13.98 -12.85 -13.76
CA ALA A 2 -12.78 -12.72 -13.09
C ALA A 2 -13.01 -11.99 -11.80
N ALA A 3 -12.60 -12.60 -10.78
CA ALA A 3 -12.63 -11.94 -9.52
C ALA A 3 -11.70 -10.74 -9.64
N THR A 4 -12.13 -9.66 -9.11
CA THR A 4 -11.28 -8.53 -9.04
C THR A 4 -10.30 -8.79 -7.94
N ILE A 5 -9.10 -9.16 -8.30
CA ILE A 5 -8.08 -9.38 -7.31
C ILE A 5 -7.28 -8.11 -7.22
N SER A 6 -7.43 -7.41 -6.11
CA SER A 6 -6.61 -6.24 -5.89
C SER A 6 -5.18 -6.69 -5.67
N PRO A 7 -4.22 -6.06 -6.31
CA PRO A 7 -2.83 -6.39 -6.07
C PRO A 7 -2.48 -6.10 -4.62
N GLU A 8 -1.60 -6.89 -4.09
CA GLU A 8 -1.23 -6.79 -2.69
C GLU A 8 0.28 -6.80 -2.54
N ILE A 9 0.79 -5.93 -1.68
CA ILE A 9 2.20 -5.88 -1.35
C ILE A 9 2.33 -6.19 0.13
N ASN A 10 3.14 -7.18 0.48
CA ASN A 10 3.35 -7.53 1.88
C ASN A 10 4.69 -6.99 2.35
N LEU A 11 4.67 -6.07 3.30
CA LEU A 11 5.86 -5.43 3.84
C LEU A 11 6.21 -5.90 5.24
N ILE A 12 5.45 -6.84 5.77
CA ILE A 12 5.69 -7.32 7.13
C ILE A 12 7.09 -7.93 7.22
N GLY A 13 7.80 -7.56 8.27
CA GLY A 13 9.14 -8.08 8.50
C GLY A 13 10.25 -7.28 7.86
N LYS A 14 9.91 -6.25 7.09
CA LYS A 14 10.93 -5.42 6.44
C LYS A 14 11.22 -4.19 7.27
N THR A 15 12.43 -3.65 7.11
CA THR A 15 12.73 -2.35 7.71
C THR A 15 11.97 -1.28 6.93
N THR A 16 11.87 -0.09 7.51
CA THR A 16 11.17 0.99 6.82
C THR A 16 11.86 1.33 5.50
N ASP A 17 13.18 1.33 5.48
CA ASP A 17 13.92 1.63 4.25
C ASP A 17 13.65 0.58 3.17
N GLU A 18 13.66 -0.69 3.55
CA GLU A 18 13.38 -1.78 2.61
C GLU A 18 11.96 -1.70 2.09
N ALA A 19 11.04 -1.41 3.00
CA ALA A 19 9.64 -1.34 2.64
C ALA A 19 9.37 -0.22 1.64
N ILE A 20 9.94 0.95 1.89
CA ILE A 20 9.75 2.09 0.99
C ILE A 20 10.38 1.85 -0.36
N ALA A 21 11.58 1.24 -0.37
CA ALA A 21 12.25 0.93 -1.63
C ALA A 21 11.41 -0.04 -2.48
N LEU A 22 10.85 -1.05 -1.82
CA LEU A 22 10.01 -2.02 -2.51
C LEU A 22 8.72 -1.38 -3.01
N LEU A 23 8.12 -0.54 -2.18
CA LEU A 23 6.90 0.14 -2.54
C LEU A 23 7.12 1.09 -3.71
N ASP A 24 8.24 1.81 -3.70
CA ASP A 24 8.58 2.73 -4.77
C ASP A 24 8.72 1.99 -6.10
N LYS A 25 9.42 0.85 -6.07
CA LYS A 25 9.59 0.05 -7.25
C LYS A 25 8.26 -0.48 -7.76
N TYR A 26 7.40 -0.90 -6.84
CA TYR A 26 6.12 -1.47 -7.18
C TYR A 26 5.17 -0.45 -7.78
N LEU A 27 5.12 0.74 -7.18
CA LEU A 27 4.22 1.78 -7.63
C LEU A 27 4.69 2.48 -8.90
N ASP A 28 5.96 2.29 -9.23
CA ASP A 28 6.51 2.82 -10.46
C ASP A 28 6.11 1.95 -11.65
N ASP A 29 5.50 0.80 -11.40
CA ASP A 29 5.08 -0.11 -12.43
C ASP A 29 3.82 0.41 -13.10
N ASP A 30 3.91 0.60 -14.42
CA ASP A 30 2.80 1.09 -15.22
C ASP A 30 1.56 0.22 -15.07
N TYR A 31 1.80 -1.07 -14.88
CA TYR A 31 0.72 -2.03 -14.71
C TYR A 31 -0.17 -1.69 -13.53
N LEU A 32 0.43 -1.27 -12.43
CA LEU A 32 -0.34 -0.95 -11.23
C LEU A 32 -1.21 0.28 -11.39
N SER A 33 -0.76 1.24 -12.16
CA SER A 33 -1.51 2.47 -12.36
C SER A 33 -2.85 2.22 -13.05
N HIS A 34 -3.00 1.09 -13.71
CA HIS A 34 -4.25 0.74 -14.38
C HIS A 34 -5.21 -0.04 -13.50
N LEU A 35 -4.80 -0.39 -12.30
CA LEU A 35 -5.60 -1.24 -11.44
C LEU A 35 -6.51 -0.50 -10.48
N GLY A 36 -6.32 0.77 -10.34
CA GLY A 36 -7.19 1.59 -9.51
C GLY A 36 -6.80 1.62 -8.05
N SER A 37 -6.40 0.51 -7.48
CA SER A 37 -6.02 0.47 -6.07
C SER A 37 -5.06 -0.67 -5.78
N VAL A 38 -4.41 -0.58 -4.62
CA VAL A 38 -3.49 -1.61 -4.17
C VAL A 38 -3.61 -1.76 -2.66
N ARG A 39 -3.46 -2.99 -2.18
CA ARG A 39 -3.45 -3.28 -0.75
C ARG A 39 -1.99 -3.37 -0.30
N ILE A 40 -1.67 -2.61 0.72
CA ILE A 40 -0.32 -2.60 1.27
C ILE A 40 -0.39 -3.16 2.68
N VAL A 41 0.15 -4.35 2.87
CA VAL A 41 0.12 -5.04 4.16
C VAL A 41 1.38 -4.67 4.93
N HIS A 42 1.23 -3.85 5.94
CA HIS A 42 2.38 -3.40 6.76
C HIS A 42 2.33 -3.93 8.18
N GLY A 43 1.22 -4.54 8.55
CA GLY A 43 1.07 -5.07 9.90
C GLY A 43 0.75 -3.98 10.90
N LYS A 44 0.40 -4.38 12.11
CA LYS A 44 0.04 -3.43 13.15
C LYS A 44 1.27 -2.99 13.95
N GLY A 45 2.08 -3.93 14.37
CA GLY A 45 3.35 -3.68 15.05
C GLY A 45 3.42 -2.40 15.86
N THR A 46 4.53 -1.70 15.74
CA THR A 46 4.75 -0.42 16.42
C THR A 46 4.14 0.76 15.65
N GLY A 47 3.69 0.51 14.44
CA GLY A 47 3.19 1.57 13.58
C GLY A 47 4.28 2.21 12.72
N ALA A 48 5.52 1.78 12.86
CA ALA A 48 6.62 2.38 12.10
C ALA A 48 6.45 2.20 10.60
N LEU A 49 6.11 0.97 10.17
CA LEU A 49 5.89 0.72 8.75
C LEU A 49 4.68 1.46 8.24
N ARG A 50 3.61 1.46 9.02
CA ARG A 50 2.41 2.18 8.63
C ARG A 50 2.71 3.66 8.41
N ASN A 51 3.41 4.28 9.35
CA ASN A 51 3.74 5.69 9.24
C ASN A 51 4.63 5.97 8.04
N ALA A 52 5.60 5.10 7.79
CA ALA A 52 6.49 5.26 6.64
C ALA A 52 5.71 5.16 5.33
N VAL A 53 4.81 4.19 5.25
CA VAL A 53 3.98 3.99 4.06
C VAL A 53 3.10 5.21 3.83
N HIS A 54 2.45 5.71 4.86
CA HIS A 54 1.56 6.86 4.71
C HIS A 54 2.33 8.10 4.29
N THR A 55 3.50 8.33 4.87
CA THR A 55 4.34 9.46 4.49
C THR A 55 4.74 9.36 3.03
N TYR A 56 5.10 8.16 2.60
CA TYR A 56 5.47 7.93 1.22
C TYR A 56 4.30 8.20 0.27
N LEU A 57 3.14 7.62 0.57
CA LEU A 57 1.98 7.76 -0.30
C LEU A 57 1.52 9.21 -0.43
N LYS A 58 1.65 9.96 0.65
CA LYS A 58 1.24 11.35 0.67
C LYS A 58 2.01 12.18 -0.37
N ARG A 59 3.23 11.75 -0.69
CA ARG A 59 4.10 12.47 -1.61
C ARG A 59 3.96 12.01 -3.06
N GLN A 60 3.17 10.97 -3.32
CA GLN A 60 3.09 10.41 -4.65
C GLN A 60 2.01 11.07 -5.48
N LYS A 61 2.39 11.56 -6.64
CA LYS A 61 1.45 12.27 -7.52
C LYS A 61 0.35 11.37 -8.04
N HIS A 62 0.66 10.10 -8.22
CA HIS A 62 -0.29 9.16 -8.81
C HIS A 62 -1.29 8.62 -7.80
N VAL A 63 -1.05 8.86 -6.52
CA VAL A 63 -1.95 8.38 -5.48
C VAL A 63 -3.04 9.41 -5.25
N LYS A 64 -4.27 9.00 -5.47
CA LYS A 64 -5.42 9.86 -5.28
C LYS A 64 -5.75 9.98 -3.80
N SER A 65 -5.77 8.84 -3.11
CA SER A 65 -6.09 8.80 -1.70
C SER A 65 -5.59 7.50 -1.11
N TYR A 66 -5.51 7.46 0.19
CA TYR A 66 -5.17 6.22 0.90
C TYR A 66 -5.86 6.25 2.25
N HIS A 67 -6.12 5.06 2.78
CA HIS A 67 -6.75 4.93 4.08
C HIS A 67 -6.37 3.58 4.68
N LEU A 68 -6.45 3.49 6.00
CA LEU A 68 -6.28 2.20 6.65
C LEU A 68 -7.43 1.29 6.26
N GLY A 69 -7.14 0.01 6.17
CA GLY A 69 -8.16 -0.94 5.84
C GLY A 69 -9.27 -0.94 6.87
N GLU A 70 -10.48 -1.16 6.41
CA GLU A 70 -11.62 -1.20 7.28
C GLU A 70 -11.97 -2.65 7.59
N TYR A 71 -13.01 -2.83 8.34
CA TYR A 71 -13.47 -4.16 8.67
C TYR A 71 -13.65 -4.98 7.38
N GLY A 72 -12.99 -6.09 7.30
CA GLY A 72 -13.02 -6.92 6.10
C GLY A 72 -11.91 -6.62 5.12
N GLU A 73 -11.14 -5.54 5.32
CA GLU A 73 -10.05 -5.16 4.45
C GLU A 73 -8.67 -5.37 5.09
N GLY A 74 -8.62 -5.87 6.31
CA GLY A 74 -7.35 -6.08 6.99
C GLY A 74 -7.11 -5.14 8.15
N ASP A 75 -8.08 -4.29 8.46
CA ASP A 75 -8.02 -3.40 9.60
C ASP A 75 -6.77 -2.50 9.58
N ALA A 76 -6.24 -2.20 10.74
CA ALA A 76 -5.10 -1.29 10.88
C ALA A 76 -3.78 -1.86 10.39
N GLY A 77 -3.78 -3.14 9.99
CA GLY A 77 -2.56 -3.77 9.47
C GLY A 77 -2.38 -3.60 7.97
N VAL A 78 -3.32 -2.94 7.32
CA VAL A 78 -3.32 -2.77 5.86
C VAL A 78 -3.68 -1.34 5.51
N THR A 79 -3.08 -0.83 4.45
CA THR A 79 -3.44 0.47 3.88
C THR A 79 -3.90 0.24 2.46
N ILE A 80 -5.03 0.82 2.11
CA ILE A 80 -5.54 0.76 0.74
C ILE A 80 -5.18 2.07 0.07
N ALA A 81 -4.44 2.01 -1.03
CA ALA A 81 -4.08 3.20 -1.78
C ALA A 81 -4.84 3.18 -3.10
N GLU A 82 -5.44 4.30 -3.45
CA GLU A 82 -6.16 4.45 -4.70
C GLU A 82 -5.40 5.38 -5.63
N PHE A 83 -5.38 5.04 -6.90
CA PHE A 83 -4.65 5.82 -7.89
C PHE A 83 -5.58 6.75 -8.66
N LYS A 84 -5.01 7.81 -9.16
CA LYS A 84 -5.76 8.78 -9.96
C LYS A 84 -6.16 8.23 -11.31
#